data_e8df82be46058a94e40a5b0c91c47f82
#
_entry.id   e8df82be46058a94e40a5b0c91c47f82
#
_cell.length_a   1.000
_cell.length_b   1.000
_cell.length_c   1.000
_cell.angle_alpha   90.00
_cell.angle_beta   90.00
_cell.angle_gamma   90.00
#
_symmetry.space_group_name_H-M   'P 1'
#
loop_
_entity.id
_entity.type
_entity.pdbx_description
1 polymer ?
#
loop_
_entity_poly.entity_id
_entity_poly.type
_entity_poly.pdbx_seq_one_letter_code
_entity_poly.pdbx_strand_id
1 'polypeptide(L)'
;VTGSTVGYGDISPATGAGKLVTSFWVIPFGLSLFAVILTKAGFYLSEFALKGKKGLRMIRTENNCVIIGWNGSRTLRLIELLRSKSNGTSETIVLCVAVNIENPLPGKIEFVRVESFTHVDTMGRVNLPKASRIIIDTPSDDVTLTTALFCHAANPDAHKTVYFQDESVSNLLLKHCSNVEVVPSVSVEMLARSSTDPGSSLLYKQLLDSTIGVTQYHIAYEGDAVLLFGDLFNHFKTNLSATLMGVRQPGSNQIDLNPDLDRPVEKGHVLYYIAERRLTASHCFTHVN
;
A
#
# COMPACT_ATOMS: atom_id res chain seq x y z
N VAL A 1 1.23 36.68 32.76
CA VAL A 1 0.90 35.75 33.84
C VAL A 1 -0.58 35.95 34.27
N THR A 2 -1.00 37.15 34.72
CA THR A 2 -2.38 37.38 35.13
C THR A 2 -3.40 37.32 33.99
N GLY A 3 -3.07 37.93 32.83
CA GLY A 3 -3.93 37.91 31.64
C GLY A 3 -4.05 36.55 30.95
N SER A 4 -3.14 35.59 31.20
CA SER A 4 -3.21 34.21 30.74
C SER A 4 -3.78 33.23 31.75
N THR A 5 -4.34 33.75 32.88
CA THR A 5 -4.91 32.97 34.00
C THR A 5 -3.94 32.03 34.74
N VAL A 6 -2.63 32.10 34.46
CA VAL A 6 -1.59 31.26 35.11
C VAL A 6 -1.39 31.73 36.56
N GLY A 7 -1.29 33.07 36.81
CA GLY A 7 -1.32 33.70 38.13
C GLY A 7 -0.36 33.12 39.19
N TYR A 8 0.94 33.13 38.97
CA TYR A 8 1.92 32.64 39.98
C TYR A 8 1.85 33.36 41.33
N GLY A 9 1.22 34.56 41.37
CA GLY A 9 1.02 35.31 42.62
C GLY A 9 2.26 36.08 43.10
N ASP A 10 3.37 35.98 42.39
CA ASP A 10 4.68 36.59 42.68
C ASP A 10 4.71 38.11 42.42
N ILE A 11 3.88 38.56 41.47
CA ILE A 11 3.76 39.99 41.10
C ILE A 11 2.29 40.38 41.21
N SER A 12 1.98 41.29 42.17
CA SER A 12 0.64 41.83 42.37
C SER A 12 0.69 43.36 42.61
N PRO A 13 -0.36 44.11 42.18
CA PRO A 13 -0.39 45.56 42.39
C PRO A 13 -0.51 45.89 43.86
N ALA A 14 0.42 46.68 44.41
CA ALA A 14 0.47 47.08 45.82
C ALA A 14 -0.46 48.26 46.12
N THR A 15 -0.72 49.15 45.13
CA THR A 15 -1.52 50.36 45.31
C THR A 15 -2.99 50.21 44.98
N GLY A 16 -3.89 50.97 45.59
CA GLY A 16 -5.31 50.94 45.24
C GLY A 16 -5.61 51.26 43.77
N ALA A 17 -4.94 52.25 43.18
CA ALA A 17 -5.06 52.59 41.79
C ALA A 17 -4.54 51.44 40.88
N GLY A 18 -3.46 50.77 41.23
CA GLY A 18 -2.92 49.62 40.52
C GLY A 18 -3.92 48.44 40.54
N LYS A 19 -4.60 48.19 41.68
CA LYS A 19 -5.62 47.14 41.79
C LYS A 19 -6.81 47.44 40.88
N LEU A 20 -7.27 48.70 40.79
CA LEU A 20 -8.37 49.08 39.89
C LEU A 20 -7.98 48.89 38.44
N VAL A 21 -6.81 49.35 38.01
CA VAL A 21 -6.32 49.15 36.61
C VAL A 21 -6.22 47.68 36.29
N THR A 22 -5.70 46.85 37.18
CA THR A 22 -5.56 45.42 36.96
C THR A 22 -6.94 44.76 36.84
N SER A 23 -7.89 45.09 37.69
CA SER A 23 -9.24 44.47 37.71
C SER A 23 -10.07 44.88 36.51
N PHE A 24 -10.04 46.13 36.08
CA PHE A 24 -10.92 46.65 35.02
C PHE A 24 -10.30 46.62 33.62
N TRP A 25 -8.98 46.62 33.51
CA TRP A 25 -8.29 46.63 32.21
C TRP A 25 -7.46 45.38 31.98
N VAL A 26 -6.54 45.03 32.85
CA VAL A 26 -5.56 43.97 32.58
C VAL A 26 -6.26 42.60 32.55
N ILE A 27 -7.13 42.32 33.51
CA ILE A 27 -7.84 41.03 33.57
C ILE A 27 -8.82 40.86 32.41
N PRO A 28 -9.79 41.78 32.16
CA PRO A 28 -10.73 41.60 31.08
C PRO A 28 -10.09 41.58 29.71
N PHE A 29 -9.12 42.46 29.47
CA PHE A 29 -8.41 42.51 28.17
C PHE A 29 -7.53 41.28 27.97
N GLY A 30 -6.80 40.86 29.01
CA GLY A 30 -5.93 39.67 28.95
C GLY A 30 -6.77 38.41 28.75
N LEU A 31 -7.89 38.25 29.45
CA LEU A 31 -8.78 37.13 29.29
C LEU A 31 -9.40 37.06 27.89
N SER A 32 -9.84 38.22 27.37
CA SER A 32 -10.40 38.32 26.02
C SER A 32 -9.40 37.97 24.96
N LEU A 33 -8.17 38.49 25.05
CA LEU A 33 -7.09 38.20 24.11
C LEU A 33 -6.70 36.70 24.13
N PHE A 34 -6.59 36.13 25.35
CA PHE A 34 -6.26 34.72 25.51
C PHE A 34 -7.38 33.82 24.98
N ALA A 35 -8.64 34.17 25.20
CA ALA A 35 -9.79 33.43 24.65
C ALA A 35 -9.80 33.45 23.12
N VAL A 36 -9.47 34.59 22.47
CA VAL A 36 -9.36 34.70 21.01
C VAL A 36 -8.23 33.82 20.49
N ILE A 37 -7.07 33.80 21.15
CA ILE A 37 -5.95 32.94 20.75
C ILE A 37 -6.31 31.47 20.83
N LEU A 38 -6.93 31.02 21.94
CA LEU A 38 -7.36 29.64 22.13
C LEU A 38 -8.41 29.23 21.10
N THR A 39 -9.39 30.10 20.84
CA THR A 39 -10.45 29.84 19.84
C THR A 39 -9.86 29.69 18.45
N LYS A 40 -8.96 30.58 18.04
CA LYS A 40 -8.25 30.48 16.75
C LYS A 40 -7.39 29.23 16.65
N ALA A 41 -6.64 28.90 17.68
CA ALA A 41 -5.84 27.68 17.72
C ALA A 41 -6.71 26.42 17.59
N GLY A 42 -7.82 26.36 18.33
CA GLY A 42 -8.81 25.29 18.23
C GLY A 42 -9.45 25.17 16.84
N PHE A 43 -9.77 26.31 16.22
CA PHE A 43 -10.31 26.35 14.86
C PHE A 43 -9.29 25.81 13.83
N TYR A 44 -8.04 26.25 13.88
CA TYR A 44 -6.99 25.76 12.99
C TYR A 44 -6.74 24.24 13.15
N LEU A 45 -6.70 23.75 14.38
CA LEU A 45 -6.56 22.31 14.67
C LEU A 45 -7.73 21.50 14.13
N SER A 46 -8.95 22.00 14.33
CA SER A 46 -10.19 21.38 13.85
C SER A 46 -10.24 21.36 12.31
N GLU A 47 -9.92 22.49 11.64
CA GLU A 47 -9.87 22.56 10.19
C GLU A 47 -8.79 21.63 9.61
N PHE A 48 -7.64 21.57 10.24
CA PHE A 48 -6.55 20.66 9.84
C PHE A 48 -6.99 19.19 9.95
N ALA A 49 -7.63 18.79 11.06
CA ALA A 49 -8.17 17.44 11.23
C ALA A 49 -9.26 17.12 10.19
N LEU A 50 -10.17 18.07 9.95
CA LEU A 50 -11.25 17.93 8.99
C LEU A 50 -10.74 17.77 7.55
N LYS A 51 -9.73 18.55 7.15
CA LYS A 51 -9.08 18.40 5.83
C LYS A 51 -8.44 17.01 5.66
N GLY A 52 -7.83 16.46 6.72
CA GLY A 52 -7.31 15.09 6.71
C GLY A 52 -8.41 14.05 6.54
N LYS A 53 -9.51 14.19 7.31
CA LYS A 53 -10.66 13.28 7.24
C LYS A 53 -11.35 13.31 5.88
N LYS A 54 -11.42 14.48 5.25
CA LYS A 54 -12.02 14.67 3.90
C LYS A 54 -11.07 14.39 2.74
N GLY A 55 -9.82 14.03 2.98
CA GLY A 55 -8.85 13.74 1.92
C GLY A 55 -8.41 14.96 1.11
N LEU A 56 -8.41 16.14 1.72
CA LEU A 56 -8.03 17.40 1.04
C LEU A 56 -6.57 17.81 1.32
N ARG A 57 -5.82 16.97 2.01
CA ARG A 57 -4.41 17.21 2.32
C ARG A 57 -3.50 16.73 1.21
N MET A 58 -2.33 17.35 1.09
CA MET A 58 -1.25 16.91 0.25
C MET A 58 -0.40 15.88 1.01
N ILE A 59 -0.10 14.76 0.38
CA ILE A 59 0.80 13.73 0.89
C ILE A 59 2.24 14.19 0.70
N ARG A 60 3.02 14.14 1.77
CA ARG A 60 4.44 14.53 1.78
C ARG A 60 5.39 13.37 2.00
N THR A 61 4.86 12.23 2.42
CA THR A 61 5.62 11.01 2.63
C THR A 61 6.12 10.46 1.30
N GLU A 62 7.28 9.80 1.31
CA GLU A 62 7.90 9.15 0.17
C GLU A 62 7.86 7.63 0.37
N ASN A 63 8.13 6.87 -0.69
CA ASN A 63 8.11 5.40 -0.70
C ASN A 63 6.77 4.80 -0.25
N ASN A 64 5.67 5.43 -0.71
CA ASN A 64 4.32 5.04 -0.35
C ASN A 64 3.79 3.94 -1.26
N CYS A 65 2.91 3.09 -0.71
CA CYS A 65 2.01 2.26 -1.48
C CYS A 65 0.73 3.04 -1.76
N VAL A 66 0.51 3.44 -3.01
CA VAL A 66 -0.68 4.19 -3.42
C VAL A 66 -1.74 3.23 -3.95
N ILE A 67 -2.94 3.25 -3.36
CA ILE A 67 -4.11 2.50 -3.84
C ILE A 67 -5.07 3.50 -4.47
N ILE A 68 -5.41 3.29 -5.74
CA ILE A 68 -6.30 4.16 -6.51
C ILE A 68 -7.58 3.39 -6.84
N GLY A 69 -8.70 3.91 -6.38
CA GLY A 69 -10.03 3.33 -6.54
C GLY A 69 -10.71 3.02 -5.22
N TRP A 70 -12.03 2.81 -5.30
CA TRP A 70 -12.83 2.47 -4.14
C TRP A 70 -13.91 1.46 -4.49
N ASN A 71 -13.77 0.26 -3.96
CA ASN A 71 -14.69 -0.87 -4.13
C ASN A 71 -15.25 -1.36 -2.77
N GLY A 72 -15.45 -0.43 -1.81
CA GLY A 72 -16.02 -0.74 -0.51
C GLY A 72 -15.21 -1.75 0.32
N SER A 73 -15.85 -2.83 0.73
CA SER A 73 -15.23 -3.88 1.55
C SER A 73 -14.01 -4.55 0.90
N ARG A 74 -13.99 -4.64 -0.45
CA ARG A 74 -12.85 -5.18 -1.19
C ARG A 74 -11.59 -4.31 -0.99
N THR A 75 -11.71 -2.99 -1.10
CA THR A 75 -10.60 -2.08 -0.86
C THR A 75 -10.12 -2.14 0.60
N LEU A 76 -11.04 -2.25 1.56
CA LEU A 76 -10.67 -2.39 2.98
C LEU A 76 -9.91 -3.69 3.24
N ARG A 77 -10.34 -4.81 2.65
CA ARG A 77 -9.66 -6.10 2.76
C ARG A 77 -8.25 -6.05 2.12
N LEU A 78 -8.11 -5.38 0.96
CA LEU A 78 -6.81 -5.17 0.32
C LEU A 78 -5.85 -4.42 1.25
N ILE A 79 -6.31 -3.32 1.86
CA ILE A 79 -5.50 -2.55 2.81
C ILE A 79 -5.09 -3.41 4.02
N GLU A 80 -5.99 -4.20 4.55
CA GLU A 80 -5.72 -5.10 5.67
C GLU A 80 -4.62 -6.12 5.33
N LEU A 81 -4.73 -6.78 4.17
CA LEU A 81 -3.73 -7.74 3.69
C LEU A 81 -2.35 -7.10 3.47
N LEU A 82 -2.31 -5.89 2.91
CA LEU A 82 -1.05 -5.17 2.72
C LEU A 82 -0.40 -4.78 4.04
N ARG A 83 -1.19 -4.38 5.03
CA ARG A 83 -0.69 -4.04 6.36
C ARG A 83 -0.19 -5.24 7.15
N SER A 84 -0.84 -6.40 7.01
CA SER A 84 -0.40 -7.64 7.68
C SER A 84 0.94 -8.15 7.17
N LYS A 85 1.29 -7.85 5.91
CA LYS A 85 2.59 -8.23 5.31
C LYS A 85 3.75 -7.29 5.66
N SER A 86 3.46 -6.11 6.20
CA SER A 86 4.45 -5.09 6.55
C SER A 86 5.18 -5.43 7.86
N ASN A 87 5.68 -6.67 8.01
CA ASN A 87 6.50 -7.08 9.14
C ASN A 87 7.84 -6.31 9.13
N GLY A 88 7.83 -5.07 9.66
CA GLY A 88 9.02 -4.27 9.93
C GLY A 88 9.35 -3.13 8.97
N THR A 89 8.74 -3.03 7.80
CA THR A 89 8.86 -1.84 6.93
C THR A 89 7.61 -0.96 7.12
N SER A 90 7.81 0.22 7.68
CA SER A 90 6.77 1.24 7.89
C SER A 90 6.38 1.91 6.56
N GLU A 91 5.91 1.12 5.58
CA GLU A 91 5.43 1.68 4.33
C GLU A 91 4.06 2.35 4.55
N THR A 92 3.96 3.61 4.21
CA THR A 92 2.70 4.36 4.31
C THR A 92 1.76 3.96 3.18
N ILE A 93 0.54 3.56 3.52
CA ILE A 93 -0.50 3.31 2.53
C ILE A 93 -1.29 4.60 2.30
N VAL A 94 -1.41 5.02 1.04
CA VAL A 94 -2.20 6.17 0.58
C VAL A 94 -3.40 5.66 -0.20
N LEU A 95 -4.61 5.91 0.29
CA LEU A 95 -5.85 5.61 -0.45
C LEU A 95 -6.32 6.84 -1.20
N CYS A 96 -6.37 6.74 -2.54
CA CYS A 96 -6.85 7.78 -3.44
C CYS A 96 -8.22 7.40 -4.03
N VAL A 97 -9.23 8.23 -3.83
CA VAL A 97 -10.61 7.97 -4.27
C VAL A 97 -11.19 9.16 -5.02
N ALA A 98 -12.09 8.90 -5.98
CA ALA A 98 -12.86 9.92 -6.70
C ALA A 98 -14.32 10.04 -6.20
N VAL A 99 -14.68 9.29 -5.15
CA VAL A 99 -16.02 9.32 -4.56
C VAL A 99 -16.04 10.19 -3.31
N ASN A 100 -17.22 10.74 -2.99
CA ASN A 100 -17.39 11.59 -1.81
C ASN A 100 -17.58 10.77 -0.53
N ILE A 101 -16.49 10.24 -0.01
CA ILE A 101 -16.44 9.55 1.28
C ILE A 101 -15.41 10.22 2.20
N GLU A 102 -15.52 9.95 3.49
CA GLU A 102 -14.50 10.27 4.47
C GLU A 102 -13.48 9.15 4.58
N ASN A 103 -12.31 9.44 5.16
CA ASN A 103 -11.28 8.42 5.39
C ASN A 103 -11.86 7.23 6.14
N PRO A 104 -11.93 6.03 5.55
CA PRO A 104 -12.53 4.86 6.17
C PRO A 104 -11.67 4.27 7.31
N LEU A 105 -10.38 4.63 7.38
CA LEU A 105 -9.42 4.11 8.37
C LEU A 105 -8.55 5.24 8.94
N PRO A 106 -9.15 6.20 9.72
CA PRO A 106 -8.43 7.34 10.27
C PRO A 106 -7.25 6.92 11.14
N GLY A 107 -6.08 7.56 10.94
CA GLY A 107 -4.85 7.24 11.68
C GLY A 107 -4.15 5.95 11.27
N LYS A 108 -4.74 5.16 10.35
CA LYS A 108 -4.14 3.90 9.86
C LYS A 108 -3.61 4.03 8.44
N ILE A 109 -4.15 4.94 7.66
CA ILE A 109 -3.77 5.21 6.27
C ILE A 109 -3.79 6.72 6.02
N GLU A 110 -3.04 7.17 5.02
CA GLU A 110 -3.22 8.48 4.41
C GLU A 110 -4.37 8.42 3.41
N PHE A 111 -5.11 9.51 3.26
CA PHE A 111 -6.32 9.55 2.46
C PHE A 111 -6.36 10.79 1.59
N VAL A 112 -6.59 10.60 0.29
CA VAL A 112 -6.71 11.68 -0.70
C VAL A 112 -7.99 11.49 -1.52
N ARG A 113 -8.83 12.51 -1.56
CA ARG A 113 -9.98 12.59 -2.42
C ARG A 113 -9.66 13.47 -3.63
N VAL A 114 -9.87 12.95 -4.82
CA VAL A 114 -9.65 13.63 -6.10
C VAL A 114 -10.98 13.84 -6.84
N GLU A 115 -11.00 14.72 -7.83
CA GLU A 115 -12.16 14.90 -8.70
C GLU A 115 -12.23 13.80 -9.75
N SER A 116 -11.08 13.46 -10.31
CA SER A 116 -10.88 12.37 -11.26
C SER A 116 -9.45 11.86 -11.11
N PHE A 117 -9.22 10.59 -11.43
CA PHE A 117 -7.88 9.96 -11.36
C PHE A 117 -6.92 10.45 -12.47
N THR A 118 -7.40 11.28 -13.40
CA THR A 118 -6.60 11.91 -14.45
C THR A 118 -6.52 13.43 -14.31
N HIS A 119 -7.16 14.02 -13.29
CA HIS A 119 -7.14 15.46 -13.05
C HIS A 119 -5.84 15.87 -12.35
N VAL A 120 -4.97 16.58 -13.09
CA VAL A 120 -3.58 16.86 -12.67
C VAL A 120 -3.50 17.55 -11.31
N ASP A 121 -4.29 18.62 -11.08
CA ASP A 121 -4.22 19.42 -9.85
C ASP A 121 -4.61 18.61 -8.61
N THR A 122 -5.65 17.78 -8.70
CA THR A 122 -6.10 16.98 -7.55
C THR A 122 -5.25 15.76 -7.34
N MET A 123 -4.75 15.13 -8.41
CA MET A 123 -3.80 14.01 -8.35
C MET A 123 -2.40 14.45 -7.86
N GLY A 124 -2.01 15.72 -8.09
CA GLY A 124 -0.78 16.28 -7.51
C GLY A 124 -0.69 16.15 -5.98
N ARG A 125 -1.84 16.03 -5.29
CA ARG A 125 -1.88 15.81 -3.83
C ARG A 125 -1.48 14.41 -3.40
N VAL A 126 -1.50 13.42 -4.31
CA VAL A 126 -1.19 12.01 -4.02
C VAL A 126 0.31 11.74 -3.91
N ASN A 127 1.15 12.63 -4.48
CA ASN A 127 2.61 12.47 -4.55
C ASN A 127 3.06 11.21 -5.32
N LEU A 128 2.43 10.95 -6.47
CA LEU A 128 2.72 9.79 -7.32
C LEU A 128 4.21 9.66 -7.71
N PRO A 129 4.96 10.75 -8.01
CA PRO A 129 6.36 10.64 -8.38
C PRO A 129 7.27 10.00 -7.31
N LYS A 130 6.81 10.00 -6.05
CA LYS A 130 7.54 9.43 -4.92
C LYS A 130 6.94 8.11 -4.40
N ALA A 131 5.95 7.56 -5.10
CA ALA A 131 5.38 6.26 -4.76
C ALA A 131 6.36 5.13 -5.11
N SER A 132 6.51 4.15 -4.20
CA SER A 132 7.27 2.92 -4.44
C SER A 132 6.48 1.94 -5.31
N ARG A 133 5.17 1.87 -5.10
CA ARG A 133 4.25 1.02 -5.86
C ARG A 133 2.85 1.62 -5.91
N ILE A 134 2.13 1.30 -6.97
CA ILE A 134 0.80 1.82 -7.24
C ILE A 134 -0.13 0.65 -7.54
N ILE A 135 -1.25 0.56 -6.82
CA ILE A 135 -2.29 -0.44 -7.05
C ILE A 135 -3.51 0.29 -7.61
N ILE A 136 -4.01 -0.15 -8.75
CA ILE A 136 -5.16 0.45 -9.43
C ILE A 136 -6.28 -0.58 -9.50
N ASP A 137 -7.38 -0.29 -8.78
CA ASP A 137 -8.56 -1.15 -8.69
C ASP A 137 -9.80 -0.25 -8.68
N THR A 138 -10.20 0.23 -9.86
CA THR A 138 -11.38 1.08 -10.03
C THR A 138 -12.59 0.24 -10.48
N PRO A 139 -13.82 0.75 -10.30
CA PRO A 139 -15.03 -0.02 -10.65
C PRO A 139 -15.21 -0.31 -12.16
N SER A 140 -14.42 0.33 -13.03
CA SER A 140 -14.61 0.27 -14.49
C SER A 140 -13.26 0.19 -15.20
N ASP A 141 -13.13 -0.70 -16.19
CA ASP A 141 -11.88 -1.00 -16.88
C ASP A 141 -11.35 0.16 -17.73
N ASP A 142 -12.23 1.00 -18.29
CA ASP A 142 -11.86 2.20 -19.03
C ASP A 142 -11.23 3.27 -18.10
N VAL A 143 -11.80 3.44 -16.90
CA VAL A 143 -11.22 4.30 -15.86
C VAL A 143 -9.90 3.70 -15.35
N THR A 144 -9.82 2.39 -15.17
CA THR A 144 -8.60 1.69 -14.79
C THR A 144 -7.48 1.92 -15.81
N LEU A 145 -7.77 1.76 -17.10
CA LEU A 145 -6.80 1.95 -18.19
C LEU A 145 -6.28 3.39 -18.22
N THR A 146 -7.18 4.37 -18.23
CA THR A 146 -6.77 5.79 -18.27
C THR A 146 -6.00 6.21 -17.03
N THR A 147 -6.37 5.70 -15.86
CA THR A 147 -5.65 5.92 -14.60
C THR A 147 -4.26 5.29 -14.64
N ALA A 148 -4.12 4.07 -15.17
CA ALA A 148 -2.84 3.38 -15.29
C ALA A 148 -1.87 4.12 -16.21
N LEU A 149 -2.34 4.62 -17.35
CA LEU A 149 -1.57 5.45 -18.28
C LEU A 149 -1.12 6.76 -17.62
N PHE A 150 -2.02 7.42 -16.88
CA PHE A 150 -1.69 8.65 -16.14
C PHE A 150 -0.61 8.37 -15.07
N CYS A 151 -0.77 7.30 -14.30
CA CYS A 151 0.21 6.91 -13.28
C CYS A 151 1.56 6.51 -13.87
N HIS A 152 1.57 5.85 -15.04
CA HIS A 152 2.81 5.51 -15.74
C HIS A 152 3.53 6.77 -16.22
N ALA A 153 2.82 7.74 -16.76
CA ALA A 153 3.40 9.02 -17.16
C ALA A 153 3.96 9.81 -15.97
N ALA A 154 3.28 9.76 -14.81
CA ALA A 154 3.70 10.47 -13.60
C ALA A 154 4.88 9.79 -12.87
N ASN A 155 4.96 8.46 -12.91
CA ASN A 155 6.02 7.66 -12.30
C ASN A 155 6.25 6.37 -13.11
N PRO A 156 7.15 6.38 -14.12
CA PRO A 156 7.46 5.21 -14.92
C PRO A 156 8.09 4.07 -14.11
N ASP A 157 8.89 4.41 -13.10
CA ASP A 157 9.73 3.47 -12.35
C ASP A 157 8.97 2.68 -11.28
N ALA A 158 7.90 3.26 -10.72
CA ALA A 158 7.10 2.55 -9.73
C ALA A 158 6.49 1.27 -10.31
N HIS A 159 6.51 0.18 -9.53
CA HIS A 159 5.76 -1.03 -9.88
C HIS A 159 4.26 -0.76 -9.79
N LYS A 160 3.53 -1.07 -10.87
CA LYS A 160 2.08 -0.86 -10.97
C LYS A 160 1.37 -2.19 -11.03
N THR A 161 0.45 -2.43 -10.09
CA THR A 161 -0.44 -3.59 -10.09
C THR A 161 -1.84 -3.10 -10.48
N VAL A 162 -2.37 -3.60 -11.57
CA VAL A 162 -3.62 -3.10 -12.17
C VAL A 162 -4.62 -4.25 -12.32
N TYR A 163 -5.80 -4.09 -11.74
CA TYR A 163 -6.87 -5.07 -11.86
C TYR A 163 -7.80 -4.73 -13.01
N PHE A 164 -8.05 -5.72 -13.89
CA PHE A 164 -9.05 -5.65 -14.95
C PHE A 164 -10.08 -6.78 -14.82
N GLN A 165 -11.33 -6.48 -15.18
CA GLN A 165 -12.38 -7.47 -15.31
C GLN A 165 -12.30 -8.13 -16.68
N ASP A 166 -12.00 -7.36 -17.72
CA ASP A 166 -11.84 -7.82 -19.11
C ASP A 166 -10.35 -7.86 -19.49
N GLU A 167 -9.86 -9.04 -19.77
CA GLU A 167 -8.47 -9.29 -20.13
C GLU A 167 -8.06 -8.63 -21.47
N SER A 168 -9.02 -8.40 -22.37
CA SER A 168 -8.75 -7.75 -23.66
C SER A 168 -8.22 -6.33 -23.52
N VAL A 169 -8.71 -5.58 -22.52
CA VAL A 169 -8.29 -4.20 -22.21
C VAL A 169 -6.87 -4.18 -21.65
N SER A 170 -6.48 -5.21 -20.91
CA SER A 170 -5.17 -5.31 -20.29
C SER A 170 -4.02 -5.39 -21.30
N ASN A 171 -4.25 -6.06 -22.43
CA ASN A 171 -3.27 -6.19 -23.51
C ASN A 171 -2.88 -4.85 -24.12
N LEU A 172 -3.78 -3.89 -24.10
CA LEU A 172 -3.49 -2.52 -24.56
C LEU A 172 -2.51 -1.82 -23.61
N LEU A 173 -2.72 -1.98 -22.30
CA LEU A 173 -1.83 -1.39 -21.29
C LEU A 173 -0.42 -1.98 -21.36
N LEU A 174 -0.29 -3.30 -21.46
CA LEU A 174 0.99 -4.01 -21.50
C LEU A 174 1.86 -3.64 -22.70
N LYS A 175 1.25 -3.21 -23.81
CA LYS A 175 1.99 -2.75 -25.02
C LYS A 175 2.62 -1.36 -24.82
N HIS A 176 2.08 -0.54 -23.93
CA HIS A 176 2.45 0.87 -23.81
C HIS A 176 3.13 1.21 -22.48
N CYS A 177 3.02 0.36 -21.47
CA CYS A 177 3.55 0.60 -20.14
C CYS A 177 4.51 -0.52 -19.73
N SER A 178 5.73 -0.14 -19.39
CA SER A 178 6.67 -1.00 -18.70
C SER A 178 6.38 -1.02 -17.19
N ASN A 179 6.89 -2.04 -16.49
CA ASN A 179 6.78 -2.18 -15.03
C ASN A 179 5.32 -2.20 -14.52
N VAL A 180 4.46 -2.90 -15.29
CA VAL A 180 3.05 -3.10 -14.98
C VAL A 180 2.76 -4.58 -14.85
N GLU A 181 2.13 -4.98 -13.75
CA GLU A 181 1.57 -6.30 -13.52
C GLU A 181 0.05 -6.21 -13.60
N VAL A 182 -0.52 -6.92 -14.56
CA VAL A 182 -1.97 -7.04 -14.70
C VAL A 182 -2.47 -8.21 -13.87
N VAL A 183 -3.45 -7.94 -13.03
CA VAL A 183 -4.17 -8.97 -12.27
C VAL A 183 -5.52 -9.18 -12.94
N PRO A 184 -5.73 -10.33 -13.62
CA PRO A 184 -7.01 -10.63 -14.24
C PRO A 184 -8.05 -11.05 -13.19
N SER A 185 -9.32 -10.99 -13.56
CA SER A 185 -10.38 -11.60 -12.77
C SER A 185 -10.35 -13.13 -12.99
N VAL A 186 -10.03 -13.88 -11.94
CA VAL A 186 -10.02 -15.36 -11.97
C VAL A 186 -11.25 -15.98 -11.32
N SER A 187 -12.30 -15.20 -11.10
CA SER A 187 -13.48 -15.64 -10.36
C SER A 187 -14.28 -16.70 -11.11
N VAL A 188 -14.35 -16.62 -12.43
CA VAL A 188 -15.08 -17.57 -13.28
C VAL A 188 -14.32 -18.90 -13.36
N GLU A 189 -13.01 -18.86 -13.55
CA GLU A 189 -12.13 -20.03 -13.55
C GLU A 189 -12.16 -20.73 -12.19
N MET A 190 -12.12 -19.98 -11.09
CA MET A 190 -12.25 -20.54 -9.74
C MET A 190 -13.62 -21.20 -9.53
N LEU A 191 -14.70 -20.59 -10.02
CA LEU A 191 -16.03 -21.15 -9.91
C LEU A 191 -16.16 -22.46 -10.70
N ALA A 192 -15.69 -22.46 -11.95
CA ALA A 192 -15.67 -23.64 -12.79
C ALA A 192 -14.83 -24.77 -12.17
N ARG A 193 -13.62 -24.45 -11.71
CA ARG A 193 -12.73 -25.41 -11.07
C ARG A 193 -13.31 -25.99 -9.80
N SER A 194 -13.89 -25.16 -8.93
CA SER A 194 -14.49 -25.63 -7.68
C SER A 194 -15.74 -26.46 -7.89
N SER A 195 -16.42 -26.28 -9.03
CA SER A 195 -17.58 -27.12 -9.42
C SER A 195 -17.14 -28.51 -9.84
N THR A 196 -16.02 -28.65 -10.52
CA THR A 196 -15.51 -29.95 -11.02
C THR A 196 -14.61 -30.67 -10.02
N ASP A 197 -13.94 -29.91 -9.16
CA ASP A 197 -12.96 -30.40 -8.18
C ASP A 197 -13.23 -29.76 -6.80
N PRO A 198 -14.12 -30.35 -6.00
CA PRO A 198 -14.53 -29.82 -4.70
C PRO A 198 -13.34 -29.66 -3.75
N GLY A 199 -13.22 -28.49 -3.13
CA GLY A 199 -12.10 -28.13 -2.25
C GLY A 199 -11.02 -27.24 -2.89
N SER A 200 -11.01 -27.10 -4.23
CA SER A 200 -10.06 -26.23 -4.93
C SER A 200 -10.08 -24.78 -4.41
N SER A 201 -11.27 -24.26 -4.08
CA SER A 201 -11.41 -22.90 -3.53
C SER A 201 -10.73 -22.72 -2.17
N LEU A 202 -10.67 -23.77 -1.34
CA LEU A 202 -9.96 -23.73 -0.06
C LEU A 202 -8.45 -23.65 -0.25
N LEU A 203 -7.92 -24.44 -1.20
CA LEU A 203 -6.50 -24.41 -1.55
C LEU A 203 -6.09 -23.03 -2.05
N TYR A 204 -6.82 -22.46 -3.02
CA TYR A 204 -6.52 -21.12 -3.54
C TYR A 204 -6.61 -20.05 -2.46
N LYS A 205 -7.65 -20.08 -1.63
CA LYS A 205 -7.80 -19.15 -0.52
C LYS A 205 -6.59 -19.19 0.43
N GLN A 206 -6.12 -20.40 0.77
CA GLN A 206 -4.98 -20.58 1.66
C GLN A 206 -3.68 -20.12 1.02
N LEU A 207 -3.42 -20.41 -0.25
CA LEU A 207 -2.23 -19.97 -0.96
C LEU A 207 -2.14 -18.44 -1.11
N LEU A 208 -3.30 -17.76 -1.23
CA LEU A 208 -3.37 -16.31 -1.39
C LEU A 208 -3.39 -15.55 -0.06
N ASP A 209 -3.88 -16.18 1.02
CA ASP A 209 -3.97 -15.54 2.34
C ASP A 209 -2.69 -15.78 3.15
N SER A 210 -1.79 -14.81 3.10
CA SER A 210 -0.52 -14.86 3.85
C SER A 210 -0.67 -14.77 5.36
N THR A 211 -1.88 -14.60 5.88
CA THR A 211 -2.15 -14.60 7.33
C THR A 211 -2.41 -16.00 7.89
N ILE A 212 -2.58 -17.01 7.02
CA ILE A 212 -2.96 -18.36 7.40
C ILE A 212 -1.97 -19.37 6.79
N GLY A 213 -0.92 -19.72 7.56
CA GLY A 213 -0.02 -20.81 7.21
C GLY A 213 0.88 -20.53 6.01
N VAL A 214 0.95 -21.50 5.09
CA VAL A 214 1.87 -21.51 3.94
C VAL A 214 1.31 -20.68 2.79
N THR A 215 2.14 -19.80 2.21
CA THR A 215 1.77 -19.02 1.01
C THR A 215 2.83 -19.12 -0.08
N GLN A 216 2.54 -18.59 -1.25
CA GLN A 216 3.44 -18.62 -2.40
C GLN A 216 4.43 -17.45 -2.39
N TYR A 217 5.66 -17.75 -2.82
CA TYR A 217 6.73 -16.79 -3.00
C TYR A 217 7.51 -17.09 -4.27
N HIS A 218 8.37 -16.16 -4.66
CA HIS A 218 9.36 -16.39 -5.71
C HIS A 218 10.72 -15.86 -5.28
N ILE A 219 11.79 -16.40 -5.89
CA ILE A 219 13.16 -15.99 -5.66
C ILE A 219 13.95 -16.14 -6.96
N ALA A 220 14.79 -15.15 -7.29
CA ALA A 220 15.69 -15.27 -8.42
C ALA A 220 16.89 -16.16 -8.06
N TYR A 221 17.30 -17.02 -8.98
CA TYR A 221 18.55 -17.75 -8.88
C TYR A 221 19.68 -16.90 -9.45
N GLU A 222 20.63 -16.54 -8.60
CA GLU A 222 21.77 -15.67 -8.95
C GLU A 222 23.11 -16.42 -8.99
N GLY A 223 23.10 -17.75 -8.75
CA GLY A 223 24.29 -18.58 -8.81
C GLY A 223 24.84 -18.71 -10.25
N ASP A 224 26.14 -18.91 -10.39
CA ASP A 224 26.80 -19.08 -11.72
C ASP A 224 26.77 -20.54 -12.18
N ALA A 225 26.53 -21.51 -11.29
CA ALA A 225 26.43 -22.94 -11.63
C ALA A 225 25.05 -23.25 -12.23
N VAL A 226 25.02 -24.16 -13.21
CA VAL A 226 23.76 -24.74 -13.68
C VAL A 226 23.35 -25.85 -12.74
N LEU A 227 22.15 -25.73 -12.13
CA LEU A 227 21.62 -26.73 -11.22
C LEU A 227 20.44 -27.46 -11.86
N LEU A 228 20.17 -28.68 -11.42
CA LEU A 228 18.96 -29.39 -11.83
C LEU A 228 17.78 -29.00 -10.92
N PHE A 229 16.58 -28.89 -11.48
CA PHE A 229 15.39 -28.59 -10.71
C PHE A 229 15.15 -29.61 -9.59
N GLY A 230 15.45 -30.88 -9.83
CA GLY A 230 15.34 -31.96 -8.85
C GLY A 230 16.23 -31.76 -7.62
N ASP A 231 17.47 -31.31 -7.81
CA ASP A 231 18.38 -31.03 -6.72
C ASP A 231 17.89 -29.87 -5.88
N LEU A 232 17.44 -28.80 -6.53
CA LEU A 232 16.82 -27.64 -5.88
C LEU A 232 15.51 -28.02 -5.17
N PHE A 233 14.66 -28.84 -5.79
CA PHE A 233 13.43 -29.32 -5.18
C PHE A 233 13.70 -30.08 -3.88
N ASN A 234 14.64 -31.02 -3.91
CA ASN A 234 15.04 -31.78 -2.72
C ASN A 234 15.63 -30.86 -1.65
N HIS A 235 16.51 -29.94 -2.03
CA HIS A 235 17.13 -29.00 -1.10
C HIS A 235 16.07 -28.10 -0.42
N PHE A 236 15.16 -27.50 -1.20
CA PHE A 236 14.09 -26.68 -0.66
C PHE A 236 13.18 -27.46 0.30
N LYS A 237 12.86 -28.71 -0.04
CA LYS A 237 11.99 -29.55 0.79
C LYS A 237 12.64 -29.98 2.09
N THR A 238 13.88 -30.46 2.02
CA THR A 238 14.57 -31.06 3.19
C THR A 238 15.21 -30.03 4.11
N ASN A 239 15.81 -28.96 3.53
CA ASN A 239 16.63 -28.03 4.30
C ASN A 239 15.89 -26.73 4.62
N LEU A 240 14.90 -26.32 3.80
CA LEU A 240 14.24 -25.02 3.91
C LEU A 240 12.76 -25.11 4.30
N SER A 241 12.22 -26.33 4.45
CA SER A 241 10.79 -26.55 4.73
C SER A 241 9.87 -25.85 3.72
N ALA A 242 10.33 -25.75 2.46
CA ALA A 242 9.62 -25.13 1.35
C ALA A 242 9.40 -26.15 0.23
N THR A 243 8.41 -25.93 -0.64
CA THR A 243 8.19 -26.81 -1.79
C THR A 243 8.28 -25.98 -3.06
N LEU A 244 9.24 -26.28 -3.94
CA LEU A 244 9.32 -25.71 -5.28
C LEU A 244 8.12 -26.15 -6.10
N MET A 245 7.53 -25.24 -6.85
CA MET A 245 6.40 -25.49 -7.73
C MET A 245 6.73 -25.31 -9.19
N GLY A 246 7.69 -24.45 -9.51
CA GLY A 246 7.98 -24.16 -10.91
C GLY A 246 9.14 -23.19 -11.08
N VAL A 247 9.49 -22.99 -12.35
CA VAL A 247 10.58 -22.10 -12.77
C VAL A 247 10.13 -21.22 -13.94
N ARG A 248 10.59 -19.97 -13.98
CA ARG A 248 10.36 -19.03 -15.06
C ARG A 248 11.70 -18.56 -15.63
N GLN A 249 11.83 -18.61 -16.95
CA GLN A 249 13.00 -18.08 -17.65
C GLN A 249 13.00 -16.54 -17.65
N PRO A 250 14.19 -15.91 -17.69
CA PRO A 250 14.28 -14.47 -17.87
C PRO A 250 13.56 -14.01 -19.14
N GLY A 251 12.77 -12.94 -19.03
CA GLY A 251 12.01 -12.39 -20.16
C GLY A 251 10.76 -13.18 -20.58
N SER A 252 10.50 -14.36 -20.01
CA SER A 252 9.28 -15.12 -20.24
C SER A 252 8.15 -14.65 -19.34
N ASN A 253 6.92 -14.63 -19.85
CA ASN A 253 5.69 -14.44 -19.06
C ASN A 253 5.04 -15.76 -18.66
N GLN A 254 5.62 -16.91 -19.05
CA GLN A 254 5.14 -18.24 -18.70
C GLN A 254 5.98 -18.86 -17.59
N ILE A 255 5.29 -19.45 -16.63
CA ILE A 255 5.89 -20.26 -15.57
C ILE A 255 5.74 -21.72 -15.98
N ASP A 256 6.87 -22.43 -16.02
CA ASP A 256 6.92 -23.88 -16.17
C ASP A 256 6.59 -24.49 -14.79
N LEU A 257 5.34 -24.92 -14.62
CA LEU A 257 4.87 -25.51 -13.37
C LEU A 257 5.08 -27.01 -13.37
N ASN A 258 5.59 -27.53 -12.25
CA ASN A 258 5.93 -28.94 -12.06
C ASN A 258 6.84 -29.47 -13.18
N PRO A 259 7.98 -28.79 -13.48
CA PRO A 259 8.89 -29.22 -14.52
C PRO A 259 9.55 -30.54 -14.19
N ASP A 260 10.13 -31.20 -15.20
CA ASP A 260 10.90 -32.42 -15.02
C ASP A 260 12.09 -32.18 -14.09
N LEU A 261 12.48 -33.19 -13.33
CA LEU A 261 13.54 -33.08 -12.32
C LEU A 261 14.93 -32.80 -12.94
N ASP A 262 15.15 -33.17 -14.20
CA ASP A 262 16.34 -32.92 -14.99
C ASP A 262 16.36 -31.54 -15.67
N ARG A 263 15.32 -30.74 -15.47
CA ARG A 263 15.22 -29.39 -15.98
C ARG A 263 16.38 -28.51 -15.48
N PRO A 264 17.20 -27.91 -16.37
CA PRO A 264 18.29 -27.02 -15.95
C PRO A 264 17.74 -25.68 -15.44
N VAL A 265 18.32 -25.22 -14.34
CA VAL A 265 18.07 -23.91 -13.73
C VAL A 265 19.37 -23.12 -13.79
N GLU A 266 19.32 -21.99 -14.49
CA GLU A 266 20.45 -21.11 -14.76
C GLU A 266 20.27 -19.75 -14.09
N LYS A 267 21.34 -18.97 -14.03
CA LYS A 267 21.33 -17.61 -13.51
C LYS A 267 20.26 -16.75 -14.16
N GLY A 268 19.49 -16.04 -13.34
CA GLY A 268 18.38 -15.19 -13.78
C GLY A 268 17.04 -15.92 -13.88
N HIS A 269 17.01 -17.26 -13.79
CA HIS A 269 15.74 -17.98 -13.62
C HIS A 269 15.06 -17.60 -12.31
N VAL A 270 13.75 -17.54 -12.31
CA VAL A 270 12.93 -17.26 -11.11
C VAL A 270 12.24 -18.53 -10.65
N LEU A 271 12.53 -18.93 -9.41
CA LEU A 271 11.96 -20.10 -8.77
C LEU A 271 10.70 -19.72 -7.99
N TYR A 272 9.61 -20.45 -8.18
CA TYR A 272 8.35 -20.28 -7.46
C TYR A 272 8.19 -21.39 -6.44
N TYR A 273 7.89 -21.02 -5.19
CA TYR A 273 7.79 -21.97 -4.10
C TYR A 273 6.69 -21.59 -3.10
N ILE A 274 6.25 -22.55 -2.29
CA ILE A 274 5.38 -22.33 -1.15
C ILE A 274 6.16 -22.57 0.15
N ALA A 275 5.96 -21.66 1.12
CA ALA A 275 6.57 -21.71 2.45
C ALA A 275 5.78 -20.89 3.47
N GLU A 276 6.03 -21.08 4.76
CA GLU A 276 5.45 -20.25 5.83
C GLU A 276 5.97 -18.81 5.79
N ARG A 277 7.21 -18.61 5.36
CA ARG A 277 7.86 -17.30 5.28
C ARG A 277 8.69 -17.17 4.02
N ARG A 278 8.91 -15.92 3.59
CA ARG A 278 9.79 -15.63 2.46
C ARG A 278 11.22 -16.03 2.79
N LEU A 279 11.84 -16.77 1.89
CA LEU A 279 13.25 -17.16 1.96
C LEU A 279 14.13 -16.05 1.39
N THR A 280 15.36 -15.95 1.90
CA THR A 280 16.40 -15.04 1.38
C THR A 280 17.37 -15.80 0.48
N ALA A 281 17.91 -15.16 -0.55
CA ALA A 281 18.83 -15.79 -1.50
C ALA A 281 20.06 -16.40 -0.82
N SER A 282 20.57 -15.73 0.22
CA SER A 282 21.69 -16.24 1.02
C SER A 282 21.42 -17.58 1.70
N HIS A 283 20.18 -17.87 2.08
CA HIS A 283 19.81 -19.14 2.70
C HIS A 283 19.46 -20.23 1.69
N CYS A 284 18.98 -19.83 0.49
CA CYS A 284 18.49 -20.78 -0.49
C CYS A 284 19.60 -21.52 -1.26
N PHE A 285 20.77 -20.90 -1.41
CA PHE A 285 21.77 -21.40 -2.35
C PHE A 285 23.16 -21.67 -1.74
N THR A 286 23.31 -21.53 -0.41
CA THR A 286 24.62 -21.64 0.28
C THR A 286 25.21 -23.06 0.30
N HIS A 287 24.43 -24.10 0.01
CA HIS A 287 24.86 -25.52 0.13
C HIS A 287 24.40 -26.39 -1.05
N VAL A 288 24.05 -25.80 -2.16
CA VAL A 288 23.74 -26.55 -3.39
C VAL A 288 24.99 -26.54 -4.26
N ASN A 289 25.89 -27.50 -4.01
CA ASN A 289 27.03 -27.85 -4.83
C ASN A 289 26.85 -29.24 -5.38
#